data_0f705563fa542b4a8b5f9569b0292225
#
_entry.id   0f705563fa542b4a8b5f9569b0292225
#
_cell.length_a   1.000
_cell.length_b   1.000
_cell.length_c   1.000
_cell.angle_alpha   90.00
_cell.angle_beta   90.00
_cell.angle_gamma   90.00
#
_symmetry.space_group_name_H-M   'P 1'
#
loop_
_entity.id
_entity.type
_entity.pdbx_description
1 polymer ?
#
loop_
_entity_poly.entity_id
_entity_poly.type
_entity_poly.pdbx_seq_one_letter_code
_entity_poly.pdbx_strand_id
1 'polypeptide(L)'
;MLDQKNAQLRLLGHDDLEMVLQWRNHDDIRKCMVISDIITLSDHFAWFERNKNRTDRLFYIFEYQQQPQGYISFVMIPNSTAYEWGFYIKPDAEKGMGQLLGNIALNHAFNKLGLEKVFGQVLSFN
;
A
#
# COMPACT_ATOMS: atom_id res chain seq x y z
N MET A 1 -6.88 13.62 17.11
CA MET A 1 -7.16 13.77 15.67
C MET A 1 -5.86 13.64 14.88
N LEU A 2 -5.91 12.89 13.79
CA LEU A 2 -4.74 12.70 12.94
C LEU A 2 -4.43 13.98 12.16
N ASP A 3 -3.14 14.31 12.06
CA ASP A 3 -2.69 15.51 11.36
C ASP A 3 -1.88 15.11 10.13
N GLN A 4 -2.32 15.54 8.96
CA GLN A 4 -1.69 15.24 7.69
C GLN A 4 -0.19 15.61 7.66
N LYS A 5 0.21 16.62 8.42
CA LYS A 5 1.62 17.05 8.49
C LYS A 5 2.55 15.97 9.02
N ASN A 6 2.02 15.02 9.79
CA ASN A 6 2.80 13.96 10.40
C ASN A 6 2.82 12.68 9.56
N ALA A 7 2.23 12.73 8.36
CA ALA A 7 2.08 11.59 7.47
C ALA A 7 3.02 11.71 6.27
N GLN A 8 3.59 10.57 5.85
CA GLN A 8 4.45 10.54 4.68
C GLN A 8 4.46 9.17 4.03
N LEU A 9 4.83 9.12 2.75
CA LEU A 9 5.13 7.88 2.05
C LEU A 9 6.64 7.78 1.86
N ARG A 10 7.17 6.57 2.01
CA ARG A 10 8.54 6.26 1.63
C ARG A 10 8.56 4.96 0.84
N LEU A 11 9.58 4.77 0.02
CA LEU A 11 9.69 3.56 -0.78
C LEU A 11 9.79 2.31 0.10
N LEU A 12 9.14 1.25 -0.35
CA LEU A 12 9.25 -0.07 0.28
C LEU A 12 10.67 -0.58 0.12
N GLY A 13 11.28 -1.01 1.21
CA GLY A 13 12.60 -1.61 1.21
C GLY A 13 12.55 -3.07 1.62
N HIS A 14 13.65 -3.78 1.39
CA HIS A 14 13.75 -5.19 1.76
C HIS A 14 13.46 -5.43 3.24
N ASP A 15 13.91 -4.51 4.10
CA ASP A 15 13.74 -4.65 5.55
C ASP A 15 12.29 -4.48 6.00
N ASP A 16 11.40 -4.01 5.13
CA ASP A 16 9.98 -3.85 5.44
C ASP A 16 9.17 -5.12 5.15
N LEU A 17 9.73 -6.07 4.42
CA LEU A 17 8.95 -7.17 3.84
C LEU A 17 8.29 -8.06 4.88
N GLU A 18 9.01 -8.37 5.95
CA GLU A 18 8.48 -9.25 7.00
C GLU A 18 7.31 -8.58 7.72
N MET A 19 7.45 -7.31 8.04
CA MET A 19 6.39 -6.52 8.67
C MET A 19 5.15 -6.44 7.78
N VAL A 20 5.33 -6.11 6.51
CA VAL A 20 4.23 -5.99 5.56
C VAL A 20 3.53 -7.32 5.38
N LEU A 21 4.29 -8.42 5.34
CA LEU A 21 3.73 -9.76 5.22
C LEU A 21 2.87 -10.12 6.44
N GLN A 22 3.31 -9.76 7.64
CA GLN A 22 2.53 -9.99 8.85
C GLN A 22 1.18 -9.25 8.76
N TRP A 23 1.18 -8.02 8.29
CA TRP A 23 -0.06 -7.27 8.08
C TRP A 23 -0.96 -7.99 7.05
N ARG A 24 -0.38 -8.34 5.90
CA ARG A 24 -1.13 -8.96 4.78
C ARG A 24 -1.77 -10.28 5.20
N ASN A 25 -1.10 -11.07 6.02
CA ASN A 25 -1.57 -12.39 6.45
C ASN A 25 -2.47 -12.33 7.70
N HIS A 26 -2.57 -11.19 8.35
CA HIS A 26 -3.46 -11.05 9.50
C HIS A 26 -4.92 -11.24 9.07
N ASP A 27 -5.70 -11.93 9.87
CA ASP A 27 -7.09 -12.28 9.51
C ASP A 27 -7.91 -11.05 9.15
N ASP A 28 -7.75 -9.96 9.90
CA ASP A 28 -8.50 -8.72 9.64
C ASP A 28 -8.18 -8.09 8.29
N ILE A 29 -6.97 -8.30 7.79
CA ILE A 29 -6.56 -7.79 6.49
C ILE A 29 -6.93 -8.78 5.39
N ARG A 30 -6.70 -10.08 5.61
CA ARG A 30 -6.98 -11.12 4.60
C ARG A 30 -8.45 -11.10 4.17
N LYS A 31 -9.35 -10.94 5.11
CA LYS A 31 -10.79 -10.91 4.77
C LYS A 31 -11.18 -9.71 3.91
N CYS A 32 -10.31 -8.70 3.82
CA CYS A 32 -10.51 -7.52 2.97
C CYS A 32 -9.88 -7.68 1.59
N MET A 33 -9.24 -8.82 1.31
CA MET A 33 -8.53 -9.03 0.06
C MET A 33 -9.36 -9.85 -0.92
N VAL A 34 -9.22 -9.53 -2.22
CA VAL A 34 -9.81 -10.34 -3.29
C VAL A 34 -9.24 -11.75 -3.24
N ILE A 35 -7.92 -11.87 -3.05
CA ILE A 35 -7.25 -13.15 -2.84
C ILE A 35 -6.87 -13.20 -1.36
N SER A 36 -7.50 -14.10 -0.61
CA SER A 36 -7.35 -14.16 0.85
C SER A 36 -6.41 -15.26 1.33
N ASP A 37 -5.69 -15.91 0.42
CA ASP A 37 -4.74 -16.98 0.80
C ASP A 37 -3.58 -16.42 1.62
N ILE A 38 -3.06 -17.24 2.52
CA ILE A 38 -1.87 -16.90 3.28
C ILE A 38 -0.65 -16.96 2.35
N ILE A 39 0.17 -15.91 2.40
CA ILE A 39 1.38 -15.82 1.59
C ILE A 39 2.57 -16.22 2.47
N THR A 40 3.43 -17.09 1.96
CA THR A 40 4.64 -17.48 2.69
C THR A 40 5.71 -16.40 2.58
N LEU A 41 6.62 -16.36 3.56
CA LEU A 41 7.72 -15.40 3.53
C LEU A 41 8.60 -15.58 2.28
N SER A 42 8.85 -16.83 1.89
CA SER A 42 9.62 -17.14 0.70
C SER A 42 8.98 -16.56 -0.56
N ASP A 43 7.66 -16.76 -0.72
CA ASP A 43 6.94 -16.24 -1.87
C ASP A 43 6.92 -14.72 -1.88
N HIS A 44 6.82 -14.10 -0.70
CA HIS A 44 6.80 -12.64 -0.57
C HIS A 44 8.15 -12.04 -0.96
N PHE A 45 9.26 -12.64 -0.51
CA PHE A 45 10.59 -12.19 -0.92
C PHE A 45 10.80 -12.36 -2.43
N ALA A 46 10.36 -13.50 -2.99
CA ALA A 46 10.47 -13.74 -4.42
C ALA A 46 9.67 -12.71 -5.23
N TRP A 47 8.47 -12.37 -4.75
CA TRP A 47 7.65 -11.33 -5.36
C TRP A 47 8.39 -9.98 -5.37
N PHE A 48 8.99 -9.60 -4.26
CA PHE A 48 9.70 -8.32 -4.15
C PHE A 48 10.90 -8.30 -5.12
N GLU A 49 11.66 -9.37 -5.16
CA GLU A 49 12.83 -9.45 -6.05
C GLU A 49 12.43 -9.32 -7.53
N ARG A 50 11.29 -9.89 -7.92
CA ARG A 50 10.79 -9.78 -9.30
C ARG A 50 10.30 -8.39 -9.64
N ASN A 51 9.88 -7.60 -8.66
CA ASN A 51 9.14 -6.35 -8.91
C ASN A 51 9.89 -5.08 -8.49
N LYS A 52 10.90 -5.17 -7.64
CA LYS A 52 11.52 -3.98 -7.02
C LYS A 52 12.14 -2.99 -8.00
N ASN A 53 12.56 -3.47 -9.18
CA ASN A 53 13.21 -2.62 -10.18
C ASN A 53 12.29 -2.31 -11.37
N ARG A 54 11.02 -2.69 -11.31
CA ARG A 54 10.09 -2.40 -12.39
C ARG A 54 9.66 -0.94 -12.32
N THR A 55 9.57 -0.31 -13.50
CA THR A 55 9.16 1.09 -13.60
C THR A 55 7.65 1.27 -13.69
N ASP A 56 6.91 0.17 -13.97
CA ASP A 56 5.46 0.20 -14.07
C ASP A 56 4.75 -0.13 -12.75
N ARG A 57 5.50 -0.25 -11.68
CA ARG A 57 4.99 -0.57 -10.35
C ARG A 57 5.73 0.23 -9.30
N LEU A 58 4.97 0.77 -8.35
CA LEU A 58 5.52 1.59 -7.28
C LEU A 58 4.96 1.09 -5.95
N PHE A 59 5.84 0.90 -4.97
CA PHE A 59 5.46 0.34 -3.67
C PHE A 59 5.97 1.25 -2.57
N TYR A 60 5.10 1.56 -1.61
CA TYR A 60 5.41 2.50 -0.53
C TYR A 60 4.98 1.97 0.82
N ILE A 61 5.68 2.42 1.85
CA ILE A 61 5.23 2.32 3.23
C ILE A 61 4.65 3.68 3.61
N PHE A 62 3.47 3.65 4.20
CA PHE A 62 2.82 4.83 4.76
C PHE A 62 3.22 4.94 6.24
N GLU A 63 3.78 6.07 6.61
CA GLU A 63 4.20 6.34 7.98
C GLU A 63 3.41 7.50 8.58
N TYR A 64 3.13 7.39 9.85
CA TYR A 64 2.55 8.48 10.64
C TYR A 64 3.41 8.69 11.87
N GLN A 65 3.89 9.92 12.08
CA GLN A 65 4.85 10.23 13.16
C GLN A 65 6.06 9.29 13.11
N GLN A 66 6.53 9.01 11.90
CA GLN A 66 7.70 8.16 11.63
C GLN A 66 7.50 6.68 12.00
N GLN A 67 6.25 6.26 12.23
CA GLN A 67 5.93 4.87 12.52
C GLN A 67 5.16 4.26 11.34
N PRO A 68 5.57 3.09 10.85
CA PRO A 68 4.85 2.43 9.76
C PRO A 68 3.41 2.12 10.16
N GLN A 69 2.47 2.48 9.28
CA GLN A 69 1.05 2.30 9.52
C GLN A 69 0.35 1.52 8.40
N GLY A 70 0.94 1.47 7.22
CA GLY A 70 0.29 0.83 6.10
C GLY A 70 1.19 0.68 4.90
N TYR A 71 0.62 0.05 3.88
CA TYR A 71 1.29 -0.27 2.62
C TYR A 71 0.42 0.19 1.47
N ILE A 72 1.03 0.74 0.43
CA ILE A 72 0.31 1.14 -0.78
C ILE A 72 1.12 0.82 -2.03
N SER A 73 0.41 0.39 -3.08
CA SER A 73 1.01 0.13 -4.39
C SER A 73 0.26 0.87 -5.48
N PHE A 74 1.00 1.23 -6.53
CA PHE A 74 0.45 1.74 -7.78
C PHE A 74 1.00 0.86 -8.89
N VAL A 75 0.13 0.22 -9.65
CA VAL A 75 0.50 -0.70 -10.73
C VAL A 75 -0.13 -0.22 -12.02
N MET A 76 0.69 0.02 -13.04
CA MET A 76 0.18 0.46 -14.33
C MET A 76 -0.71 -0.61 -14.95
N ILE A 77 -1.89 -0.18 -15.43
CA ILE A 77 -2.79 -1.05 -16.16
C ILE A 77 -2.21 -1.26 -17.55
N PRO A 78 -2.06 -2.53 -18.02
CA PRO A 78 -1.43 -2.81 -19.30
C PRO A 78 -2.06 -2.01 -20.45
N ASN A 79 -1.19 -1.52 -21.33
CA ASN A 79 -1.59 -0.76 -22.53
C ASN A 79 -2.35 0.52 -22.22
N SER A 80 -2.09 1.14 -21.08
CA SER A 80 -2.75 2.40 -20.71
C SER A 80 -1.79 3.29 -19.93
N THR A 81 -2.24 4.53 -19.67
CA THR A 81 -1.56 5.46 -18.79
C THR A 81 -2.19 5.49 -17.40
N ALA A 82 -3.16 4.60 -17.18
CA ALA A 82 -3.84 4.52 -15.90
C ALA A 82 -3.13 3.56 -14.95
N TYR A 83 -3.25 3.83 -13.66
CA TYR A 83 -2.67 3.01 -12.61
C TYR A 83 -3.76 2.50 -11.68
N GLU A 84 -3.62 1.26 -11.25
CA GLU A 84 -4.46 0.69 -10.20
C GLU A 84 -3.72 0.83 -8.87
N TRP A 85 -4.40 1.34 -7.86
CA TRP A 85 -3.83 1.43 -6.53
C TRP A 85 -4.46 0.39 -5.62
N GLY A 86 -3.68 -0.07 -4.67
CA GLY A 86 -4.16 -0.96 -3.62
C GLY A 86 -3.43 -0.64 -2.34
N PHE A 87 -4.13 -0.71 -1.22
CA PHE A 87 -3.48 -0.45 0.06
C PHE A 87 -4.17 -1.20 1.19
N TYR A 88 -3.44 -1.35 2.28
CA TYR A 88 -4.01 -1.81 3.54
C TYR A 88 -3.28 -1.14 4.70
N ILE A 89 -4.00 -1.02 5.79
CA ILE A 89 -3.51 -0.44 7.04
C ILE A 89 -3.18 -1.59 7.99
N LYS A 90 -2.16 -1.40 8.82
CA LYS A 90 -1.78 -2.43 9.80
C LYS A 90 -2.98 -2.74 10.71
N PRO A 91 -3.05 -3.97 11.24
CA PRO A 91 -4.05 -4.28 12.27
C PRO A 91 -3.87 -3.35 13.46
N ASP A 92 -4.96 -2.99 14.12
CA ASP A 92 -4.99 -2.14 15.32
C ASP A 92 -4.53 -0.70 15.10
N ALA A 93 -4.56 -0.21 13.86
CA ALA A 93 -4.27 1.18 13.59
C ALA A 93 -5.38 2.08 14.15
N GLU A 94 -5.00 3.32 14.48
CA GLU A 94 -5.95 4.31 14.98
C GLU A 94 -7.02 4.58 13.93
N LYS A 95 -8.25 4.80 14.40
CA LYS A 95 -9.39 5.12 13.52
C LYS A 95 -9.07 6.35 12.68
N GLY A 96 -9.39 6.28 11.39
CA GLY A 96 -9.13 7.37 10.45
C GLY A 96 -7.81 7.23 9.72
N MET A 97 -6.96 6.28 10.12
CA MET A 97 -5.64 6.12 9.49
C MET A 97 -5.77 5.71 8.01
N GLY A 98 -6.74 4.85 7.68
CA GLY A 98 -6.97 4.44 6.30
C GLY A 98 -7.40 5.59 5.41
N GLN A 99 -8.27 6.47 5.91
CA GLN A 99 -8.68 7.65 5.15
C GLN A 99 -7.51 8.60 4.94
N LEU A 100 -6.67 8.77 5.96
CA LEU A 100 -5.48 9.61 5.85
C LEU A 100 -4.51 9.04 4.80
N LEU A 101 -4.28 7.73 4.83
CA LEU A 101 -3.44 7.09 3.82
C LEU A 101 -4.00 7.34 2.42
N GLY A 102 -5.31 7.15 2.22
CA GLY A 102 -5.93 7.38 0.93
C GLY A 102 -5.70 8.79 0.41
N ASN A 103 -5.88 9.79 1.27
CA ASN A 103 -5.68 11.19 0.89
C ASN A 103 -4.21 11.48 0.53
N ILE A 104 -3.28 10.99 1.35
CA ILE A 104 -1.84 11.18 1.11
C ILE A 104 -1.43 10.47 -0.18
N ALA A 105 -1.94 9.26 -0.41
CA ALA A 105 -1.58 8.48 -1.59
C ALA A 105 -2.08 9.12 -2.87
N LEU A 106 -3.32 9.61 -2.90
CA LEU A 106 -3.86 10.28 -4.09
C LEU A 106 -3.11 11.58 -4.38
N ASN A 107 -2.82 12.35 -3.34
CA ASN A 107 -2.05 13.57 -3.50
C ASN A 107 -0.66 13.27 -4.08
N HIS A 108 0.00 12.23 -3.57
CA HIS A 108 1.30 11.78 -4.08
C HIS A 108 1.22 11.35 -5.54
N ALA A 109 0.19 10.57 -5.89
CA ALA A 109 0.01 10.07 -7.25
C ALA A 109 -0.13 11.21 -8.26
N PHE A 110 -1.00 12.18 -7.97
CA PHE A 110 -1.28 13.24 -8.94
C PHE A 110 -0.24 14.35 -8.93
N ASN A 111 0.30 14.72 -7.77
CA ASN A 111 1.18 15.89 -7.67
C ASN A 111 2.66 15.54 -7.75
N LYS A 112 3.07 14.38 -7.27
CA LYS A 112 4.49 13.99 -7.30
C LYS A 112 4.81 13.02 -8.40
N LEU A 113 3.94 12.03 -8.65
CA LEU A 113 4.17 11.05 -9.72
C LEU A 113 3.61 11.50 -11.05
N GLY A 114 2.73 12.51 -11.07
CA GLY A 114 2.15 13.01 -12.31
C GLY A 114 1.21 12.04 -12.99
N LEU A 115 0.58 11.14 -12.25
CA LEU A 115 -0.33 10.17 -12.84
C LEU A 115 -1.61 10.85 -13.30
N GLU A 116 -2.14 10.43 -14.45
CA GLU A 116 -3.35 11.01 -15.01
C GLU A 116 -4.62 10.37 -14.45
N LYS A 117 -4.59 9.05 -14.26
CA LYS A 117 -5.75 8.28 -13.80
C LYS A 117 -5.30 7.23 -12.80
N VAL A 118 -6.03 7.14 -11.71
CA VAL A 118 -5.79 6.13 -10.68
C VAL A 118 -7.12 5.48 -10.34
N PHE A 119 -7.15 4.16 -10.42
CA PHE A 119 -8.32 3.34 -10.10
C PHE A 119 -8.03 2.49 -8.89
N GLY A 120 -9.04 2.23 -8.06
CA GLY A 120 -8.89 1.34 -6.93
C GLY A 120 -10.15 0.53 -6.70
N GLN A 121 -9.96 -0.72 -6.26
CA GLN A 121 -11.08 -1.51 -5.77
C GLN A 121 -11.26 -1.20 -4.31
N VAL A 122 -12.48 -0.83 -3.95
CA VAL A 122 -12.84 -0.64 -2.56
C VAL A 122 -13.64 -1.86 -2.14
N LEU A 123 -13.04 -2.66 -1.27
CA LEU A 123 -13.76 -3.74 -0.64
C LEU A 123 -14.41 -3.14 0.61
N SER A 124 -15.73 -3.13 0.65
CA SER A 124 -16.42 -2.48 1.76
C SER A 124 -16.47 -3.42 2.96
N PHE A 125 -15.59 -3.15 3.89
CA PHE A 125 -15.53 -3.83 5.17
C PHE A 125 -15.63 -2.80 6.26
N ASN A 126 -16.78 -2.37 6.51
CA ASN A 126 -16.90 -1.45 7.64
C ASN A 126 -18.17 -1.76 8.38
#